data_4945d9ef7e45079505e98015f17b83c0
#
_entry.id   4945d9ef7e45079505e98015f17b83c0
#
_cell.length_a   1.000
_cell.length_b   1.000
_cell.length_c   1.000
_cell.angle_alpha   90.00
_cell.angle_beta   90.00
_cell.angle_gamma   90.00
#
_symmetry.space_group_name_H-M   'P 1'
#
loop_
_entity.id
_entity.type
_entity.pdbx_description
1 polymer ?
#
loop_
_entity_poly.entity_id
_entity_poly.type
_entity_poly.pdbx_seq_one_letter_code
_entity_poly.pdbx_strand_id
1 'polypeptide(L)'
;MRRKRILVAGIVLAVFCLGVLVGRRAGRSPSTPFTSPAPSGGEAAGCVDIHDAAPLAGKTGCVSGRVLKVFTSKGGNTFFDFCEDYHDCPFTSVIFSSDKSKFGDLESLTGRQIEIRGSVTVYQGRPEIIIRDPEQIRVAQ
;
A
#
# COMPACT_ATOMS: atom_id res chain seq x y z
N MET A 1 -53.42 -19.62 11.10
CA MET A 1 -54.71 -19.26 10.46
C MET A 1 -54.46 -18.43 9.20
N ARG A 2 -55.05 -18.97 8.10
CA ARG A 2 -55.38 -18.32 6.81
C ARG A 2 -54.28 -17.71 5.92
N ARG A 3 -53.95 -18.55 5.00
CA ARG A 3 -53.74 -18.43 3.56
C ARG A 3 -54.55 -17.30 2.89
N LYS A 4 -53.93 -16.54 1.97
CA LYS A 4 -54.61 -16.13 0.72
C LYS A 4 -53.62 -16.09 -0.41
N ARG A 5 -53.78 -17.05 -1.28
CA ARG A 5 -53.29 -17.08 -2.68
C ARG A 5 -54.20 -16.16 -3.49
N ILE A 6 -53.62 -15.36 -4.37
CA ILE A 6 -54.35 -14.85 -5.54
C ILE A 6 -53.49 -15.00 -6.73
N LEU A 7 -53.89 -15.95 -7.57
CA LEU A 7 -53.54 -16.12 -8.96
C LEU A 7 -54.44 -15.18 -9.77
N VAL A 8 -53.88 -14.40 -10.68
CA VAL A 8 -54.64 -13.95 -11.86
C VAL A 8 -53.70 -13.98 -13.08
N ALA A 9 -54.17 -14.76 -13.98
CA ALA A 9 -53.71 -15.11 -15.29
C ALA A 9 -53.83 -13.97 -16.32
N GLY A 10 -52.96 -13.97 -17.29
CA GLY A 10 -53.27 -13.88 -18.71
C GLY A 10 -53.49 -12.50 -19.27
N ILE A 11 -52.71 -12.14 -20.27
CA ILE A 11 -53.24 -11.93 -21.64
C ILE A 11 -52.04 -11.68 -22.57
N VAL A 12 -51.96 -12.56 -23.52
CA VAL A 12 -51.13 -12.50 -24.74
C VAL A 12 -51.80 -11.46 -25.69
N LEU A 13 -51.01 -10.57 -26.22
CA LEU A 13 -51.39 -9.89 -27.46
C LEU A 13 -50.17 -9.64 -28.33
N ALA A 14 -50.05 -10.50 -29.32
CA ALA A 14 -49.20 -10.35 -30.49
C ALA A 14 -49.80 -9.26 -31.39
N VAL A 15 -49.00 -8.28 -31.74
CA VAL A 15 -49.26 -7.45 -32.92
C VAL A 15 -48.04 -7.44 -33.81
N PHE A 16 -48.18 -8.13 -34.92
CA PHE A 16 -47.36 -8.05 -36.11
C PHE A 16 -47.55 -6.67 -36.76
N CYS A 17 -46.49 -5.97 -37.03
CA CYS A 17 -46.49 -4.98 -38.09
C CYS A 17 -45.16 -5.01 -38.83
N LEU A 18 -45.32 -5.39 -40.06
CA LEU A 18 -44.39 -5.35 -41.19
C LEU A 18 -43.94 -3.90 -41.49
N GLY A 19 -42.71 -3.76 -41.93
CA GLY A 19 -42.42 -2.78 -42.97
C GLY A 19 -41.34 -1.76 -42.61
N VAL A 20 -40.33 -1.85 -43.25
CA VAL A 20 -39.66 -0.98 -44.21
C VAL A 20 -38.14 -0.98 -44.02
N LEU A 21 -37.50 -1.63 -44.99
CA LEU A 21 -36.09 -1.41 -45.36
C LEU A 21 -35.91 -0.01 -45.90
N VAL A 22 -35.02 0.81 -45.32
CA VAL A 22 -34.20 1.77 -46.10
C VAL A 22 -32.99 2.19 -45.25
N GLY A 23 -31.82 2.17 -45.87
CA GLY A 23 -30.76 3.12 -45.59
C GLY A 23 -29.53 2.55 -44.86
N ARG A 24 -28.67 1.91 -45.64
CA ARG A 24 -27.24 1.78 -45.35
C ARG A 24 -26.65 3.18 -45.12
N ARG A 25 -26.12 3.40 -43.95
CA ARG A 25 -24.96 4.27 -43.77
C ARG A 25 -24.04 3.60 -42.79
N ALA A 26 -22.96 3.07 -43.34
CA ALA A 26 -21.79 2.65 -42.61
C ALA A 26 -21.14 3.89 -41.96
N GLY A 27 -21.54 4.16 -40.74
CA GLY A 27 -20.77 5.01 -39.82
C GLY A 27 -19.74 4.14 -39.13
N ARG A 28 -18.53 4.07 -39.67
CA ARG A 28 -17.38 3.58 -38.92
C ARG A 28 -17.14 4.59 -37.83
N SER A 29 -17.58 4.25 -36.62
CA SER A 29 -17.03 4.83 -35.40
C SER A 29 -15.59 4.33 -35.27
N PRO A 30 -14.60 5.20 -35.16
CA PRO A 30 -13.28 4.75 -34.77
C PRO A 30 -13.38 4.23 -33.34
N SER A 31 -13.36 2.92 -33.21
CA SER A 31 -13.08 2.29 -31.95
C SER A 31 -11.65 2.68 -31.56
N THR A 32 -11.50 3.71 -30.74
CA THR A 32 -10.24 3.90 -30.04
C THR A 32 -10.05 2.67 -29.19
N PRO A 33 -8.96 1.92 -29.34
CA PRO A 33 -8.66 0.87 -28.41
C PRO A 33 -8.46 1.55 -27.05
N PHE A 34 -9.32 1.24 -26.11
CA PHE A 34 -9.00 1.42 -24.69
C PHE A 34 -7.79 0.55 -24.42
N THR A 35 -6.62 1.14 -24.58
CA THR A 35 -5.43 0.59 -23.97
C THR A 35 -5.63 0.78 -22.48
N SER A 36 -6.17 -0.27 -21.81
CA SER A 36 -5.97 -0.42 -20.38
C SER A 36 -4.48 -0.29 -20.15
N PRO A 37 -4.01 0.65 -19.33
CA PRO A 37 -2.64 0.57 -18.88
C PRO A 37 -2.52 -0.79 -18.19
N ALA A 38 -1.73 -1.68 -18.80
CA ALA A 38 -1.23 -2.86 -18.10
C ALA A 38 -0.69 -2.37 -16.74
N PRO A 39 -0.93 -3.09 -15.64
CA PRO A 39 -0.22 -2.80 -14.43
C PRO A 39 1.24 -2.99 -14.74
N SER A 40 1.92 -1.89 -15.01
CA SER A 40 3.37 -1.85 -15.13
C SER A 40 3.91 -2.45 -13.87
N GLY A 41 4.56 -3.59 -14.00
CA GLY A 41 5.23 -4.26 -12.90
C GLY A 41 6.02 -3.24 -12.12
N GLY A 42 5.74 -3.17 -10.82
CA GLY A 42 6.42 -2.48 -9.76
C GLY A 42 7.58 -1.58 -10.16
N GLU A 43 7.29 -0.39 -10.64
CA GLU A 43 8.12 0.75 -10.28
C GLU A 43 8.02 0.82 -8.76
N ALA A 44 9.15 0.61 -8.11
CA ALA A 44 9.27 0.78 -6.69
C ALA A 44 8.77 2.20 -6.38
N ALA A 45 7.53 2.31 -5.91
CA ALA A 45 7.00 3.58 -5.47
C ALA A 45 8.06 4.18 -4.55
N GLY A 46 8.54 5.39 -4.88
CA GLY A 46 9.61 6.05 -4.14
C GLY A 46 9.29 6.01 -2.66
N CYS A 47 10.29 5.89 -1.82
CA CYS A 47 10.08 5.93 -0.39
C CYS A 47 9.56 7.30 0.01
N VAL A 48 8.61 7.36 0.92
CA VAL A 48 8.17 8.61 1.55
C VAL A 48 9.16 9.01 2.65
N ASP A 49 9.23 10.29 2.94
CA ASP A 49 9.98 10.77 4.11
C ASP A 49 9.32 10.32 5.42
N ILE A 50 10.11 10.24 6.51
CA ILE A 50 9.60 9.89 7.85
C ILE A 50 8.40 10.76 8.28
N HIS A 51 8.35 12.02 7.85
CA HIS A 51 7.26 12.95 8.16
C HIS A 51 5.97 12.62 7.42
N ASP A 52 6.07 11.91 6.32
CA ASP A 52 4.95 11.51 5.46
C ASP A 52 4.55 10.04 5.63
N ALA A 53 5.04 9.37 6.67
CA ALA A 53 4.80 7.95 6.90
C ALA A 53 3.37 7.63 7.39
N ALA A 54 2.66 8.59 7.97
CA ALA A 54 1.34 8.37 8.59
C ALA A 54 0.29 7.76 7.63
N PRO A 55 0.17 8.17 6.35
CA PRO A 55 -0.78 7.58 5.40
C PRO A 55 -0.48 6.12 5.02
N LEU A 56 0.70 5.62 5.36
CA LEU A 56 1.11 4.23 5.12
C LEU A 56 0.64 3.27 6.22
N ALA A 57 0.10 3.76 7.33
CA ALA A 57 -0.40 2.92 8.42
C ALA A 57 -1.38 1.85 7.92
N GLY A 58 -1.15 0.59 8.29
CA GLY A 58 -1.91 -0.57 7.83
C GLY A 58 -1.57 -1.07 6.43
N LYS A 59 -0.59 -0.50 5.76
CA LYS A 59 -0.15 -0.87 4.40
C LYS A 59 1.31 -1.31 4.39
N THR A 60 1.71 -1.98 3.33
CA THR A 60 3.13 -2.17 3.02
C THR A 60 3.65 -0.95 2.28
N GLY A 61 4.80 -0.44 2.69
CA GLY A 61 5.38 0.75 2.10
C GLY A 61 6.89 0.86 2.29
N CYS A 62 7.41 2.00 1.90
CA CYS A 62 8.81 2.36 2.05
C CYS A 62 8.91 3.73 2.71
N VAL A 63 9.70 3.83 3.75
CA VAL A 63 9.98 5.07 4.48
C VAL A 63 11.47 5.36 4.43
N SER A 64 11.83 6.60 4.17
CA SER A 64 13.21 7.08 4.06
C SER A 64 13.50 8.11 5.14
N GLY A 65 14.67 8.00 5.74
CA GLY A 65 15.13 8.95 6.76
C GLY A 65 16.62 8.87 7.01
N ARG A 66 17.18 9.94 7.57
CA ARG A 66 18.56 9.97 8.00
C ARG A 66 18.67 9.43 9.42
N VAL A 67 19.46 8.38 9.61
CA VAL A 67 19.72 7.82 10.94
C VAL A 67 20.63 8.78 11.71
N LEU A 68 20.12 9.37 12.78
CA LEU A 68 20.93 10.20 13.67
C LEU A 68 21.67 9.34 14.70
N LYS A 69 21.03 8.27 15.15
CA LYS A 69 21.57 7.37 16.16
C LYS A 69 21.02 5.97 16.00
N VAL A 70 21.82 4.97 16.29
CA VAL A 70 21.39 3.59 16.50
C VAL A 70 21.37 3.34 18.00
N PHE A 71 20.24 2.92 18.54
CA PHE A 71 20.05 2.70 19.97
C PHE A 71 19.63 1.26 20.25
N THR A 72 20.35 0.58 21.12
CA THR A 72 19.94 -0.75 21.60
C THR A 72 19.50 -0.65 23.06
N SER A 73 18.25 -1.04 23.31
CA SER A 73 17.65 -1.05 24.64
C SER A 73 18.27 -2.15 25.52
N LYS A 74 18.02 -2.08 26.84
CA LYS A 74 18.41 -3.14 27.79
C LYS A 74 17.82 -4.51 27.45
N GLY A 75 16.66 -4.55 26.76
CA GLY A 75 16.02 -5.77 26.28
C GLY A 75 16.60 -6.30 24.96
N GLY A 76 17.62 -5.64 24.40
CA GLY A 76 18.29 -6.04 23.17
C GLY A 76 17.62 -5.59 21.88
N ASN A 77 16.48 -4.91 21.95
CA ASN A 77 15.82 -4.34 20.76
C ASN A 77 16.61 -3.14 20.26
N THR A 78 16.82 -3.06 18.96
CA THR A 78 17.56 -1.97 18.32
C THR A 78 16.60 -1.06 17.56
N PHE A 79 16.78 0.25 17.73
CA PHE A 79 15.99 1.31 17.13
C PHE A 79 16.88 2.20 16.27
N PHE A 80 16.36 2.72 15.20
CA PHE A 80 16.97 3.80 14.45
C PHE A 80 16.27 5.11 14.82
N ASP A 81 17.01 6.01 15.44
CA ASP A 81 16.53 7.34 15.77
C ASP A 81 16.78 8.27 14.59
N PHE A 82 15.71 8.81 14.03
CA PHE A 82 15.73 9.74 12.89
C PHE A 82 15.61 11.20 13.30
N CYS A 83 15.27 11.44 14.57
CA CYS A 83 15.08 12.76 15.15
C CYS A 83 15.97 12.93 16.37
N GLU A 84 16.30 14.19 16.72
CA GLU A 84 17.10 14.48 17.92
C GLU A 84 16.37 14.03 19.19
N ASP A 85 15.05 14.30 19.25
CA ASP A 85 14.19 13.72 20.30
C ASP A 85 13.29 12.64 19.67
N TYR A 86 13.51 11.39 20.09
CA TYR A 86 12.72 10.25 19.60
C TYR A 86 11.25 10.33 20.03
N HIS A 87 10.91 11.09 21.08
CA HIS A 87 9.53 11.28 21.52
C HIS A 87 8.70 12.07 20.52
N ASP A 88 9.33 13.02 19.83
CA ASP A 88 8.69 13.89 18.85
C ASP A 88 8.81 13.35 17.42
N CYS A 89 9.52 12.23 17.25
CA CYS A 89 9.73 11.66 15.93
C CYS A 89 8.42 11.11 15.34
N PRO A 90 8.05 11.48 14.10
CA PRO A 90 6.79 11.05 13.50
C PRO A 90 6.78 9.59 13.04
N PHE A 91 7.93 8.93 13.04
CA PHE A 91 8.11 7.55 12.60
C PHE A 91 9.07 6.82 13.51
N THR A 92 8.88 5.52 13.67
CA THR A 92 9.80 4.66 14.41
C THR A 92 10.10 3.37 13.65
N SER A 93 11.25 2.78 13.93
CA SER A 93 11.62 1.48 13.41
C SER A 93 12.32 0.65 14.46
N VAL A 94 12.07 -0.65 14.48
CA VAL A 94 12.62 -1.54 15.47
C VAL A 94 13.07 -2.86 14.88
N ILE A 95 14.23 -3.33 15.32
CA ILE A 95 14.73 -4.69 15.16
C ILE A 95 14.62 -5.36 16.52
N PHE A 96 13.80 -6.39 16.64
CA PHE A 96 13.71 -7.14 17.88
C PHE A 96 14.98 -7.93 18.16
N SER A 97 15.28 -8.16 19.42
CA SER A 97 16.46 -8.92 19.88
C SER A 97 16.54 -10.31 19.25
N SER A 98 15.39 -10.95 18.98
CA SER A 98 15.30 -12.24 18.32
C SER A 98 15.83 -12.24 16.87
N ASP A 99 15.73 -11.11 16.18
CA ASP A 99 16.14 -10.97 14.79
C ASP A 99 17.53 -10.34 14.65
N LYS A 100 18.06 -9.75 15.72
CA LYS A 100 19.31 -8.96 15.70
C LYS A 100 20.51 -9.72 15.11
N SER A 101 20.59 -11.03 15.33
CA SER A 101 21.69 -11.86 14.84
C SER A 101 21.76 -11.98 13.31
N LYS A 102 20.69 -11.62 12.62
CA LYS A 102 20.64 -11.60 11.14
C LYS A 102 21.35 -10.38 10.54
N PHE A 103 21.54 -9.34 11.35
CA PHE A 103 22.10 -8.06 10.92
C PHE A 103 23.58 -7.97 11.26
N GLY A 104 24.34 -7.35 10.38
CA GLY A 104 25.73 -7.00 10.63
C GLY A 104 25.89 -5.78 11.54
N ASP A 105 26.87 -4.95 11.20
CA ASP A 105 27.15 -3.71 11.94
C ASP A 105 26.08 -2.63 11.64
N LEU A 106 25.10 -2.56 12.53
CA LEU A 106 24.03 -1.56 12.45
C LEU A 106 24.52 -0.14 12.80
N GLU A 107 25.55 -0.02 13.62
CA GLU A 107 26.13 1.28 14.02
C GLU A 107 26.68 2.03 12.81
N SER A 108 27.14 1.32 11.79
CA SER A 108 27.63 1.90 10.53
C SER A 108 26.54 2.68 9.75
N LEU A 109 25.27 2.50 10.09
CA LEU A 109 24.16 3.25 9.49
C LEU A 109 24.01 4.65 10.07
N THR A 110 24.66 4.95 11.20
CA THR A 110 24.62 6.30 11.81
C THR A 110 25.13 7.34 10.82
N GLY A 111 24.35 8.41 10.65
CA GLY A 111 24.62 9.49 9.69
C GLY A 111 24.23 9.19 8.26
N ARG A 112 23.76 7.96 7.96
CA ARG A 112 23.36 7.57 6.61
C ARG A 112 21.87 7.86 6.36
N GLN A 113 21.56 8.19 5.10
CA GLN A 113 20.19 8.16 4.62
C GLN A 113 19.84 6.71 4.30
N ILE A 114 18.79 6.20 4.89
CA ILE A 114 18.34 4.83 4.64
C ILE A 114 16.90 4.79 4.18
N GLU A 115 16.55 3.72 3.49
CA GLU A 115 15.20 3.34 3.11
C GLU A 115 14.82 2.07 3.87
N ILE A 116 13.64 2.05 4.46
CA ILE A 116 13.11 0.89 5.17
C ILE A 116 11.81 0.47 4.51
N ARG A 117 11.75 -0.80 4.07
CA ARG A 117 10.58 -1.39 3.42
C ARG A 117 9.90 -2.38 4.34
N GLY A 118 8.58 -2.36 4.40
CA GLY A 118 7.83 -3.31 5.20
C GLY A 118 6.39 -2.91 5.46
N SER A 119 5.71 -3.72 6.27
CA SER A 119 4.38 -3.39 6.77
C SER A 119 4.49 -2.27 7.80
N VAL A 120 3.75 -1.19 7.56
CA VAL A 120 3.68 -0.06 8.48
C VAL A 120 2.55 -0.32 9.47
N THR A 121 2.91 -0.52 10.72
CA THR A 121 1.96 -0.66 11.84
C THR A 121 1.84 0.66 12.58
N VAL A 122 1.02 0.71 13.61
CA VAL A 122 0.94 1.86 14.51
C VAL A 122 1.33 1.42 15.91
N TYR A 123 2.35 2.04 16.46
CA TYR A 123 2.79 1.83 17.82
C TYR A 123 2.77 3.16 18.59
N GLN A 124 2.05 3.21 19.71
CA GLN A 124 1.86 4.43 20.50
C GLN A 124 1.44 5.66 19.68
N GLY A 125 0.54 5.44 18.69
CA GLY A 125 0.03 6.52 17.85
C GLY A 125 0.94 6.93 16.69
N ARG A 126 2.09 6.29 16.50
CA ARG A 126 3.07 6.58 15.44
C ARG A 126 3.20 5.42 14.46
N PRO A 127 3.38 5.70 13.17
CA PRO A 127 3.76 4.68 12.19
C PRO A 127 5.08 4.03 12.60
N GLU A 128 5.11 2.70 12.51
CA GLU A 128 6.28 1.88 12.84
C GLU A 128 6.50 0.81 11.79
N ILE A 129 7.74 0.55 11.44
CA ILE A 129 8.14 -0.65 10.68
C ILE A 129 8.97 -1.55 11.60
N ILE A 130 8.50 -2.80 11.77
CA ILE A 130 9.30 -3.85 12.40
C ILE A 130 10.20 -4.46 11.34
N ILE A 131 11.50 -4.36 11.56
CA ILE A 131 12.52 -4.86 10.63
C ILE A 131 12.95 -6.24 11.10
N ARG A 132 12.72 -7.25 10.25
CA ARG A 132 12.99 -8.66 10.54
C ARG A 132 14.12 -9.25 9.69
N ASP A 133 14.42 -8.60 8.58
CA ASP A 133 15.41 -9.02 7.60
C ASP A 133 16.26 -7.86 7.11
N PRO A 134 17.57 -8.07 6.88
CA PRO A 134 18.48 -7.04 6.37
C PRO A 134 18.05 -6.45 5.02
N GLU A 135 17.35 -7.24 4.19
CA GLU A 135 16.88 -6.80 2.86
C GLU A 135 15.82 -5.69 2.93
N GLN A 136 15.21 -5.50 4.11
CA GLN A 136 14.27 -4.39 4.34
C GLN A 136 14.98 -3.04 4.42
N ILE A 137 16.31 -3.03 4.62
CA ILE A 137 17.11 -1.80 4.76
C ILE A 137 17.96 -1.61 3.53
N ARG A 138 17.94 -0.41 2.97
CA ARG A 138 18.86 0.04 1.92
C ARG A 138 19.46 1.38 2.30
N VAL A 139 20.75 1.55 2.07
CA VAL A 139 21.38 2.87 2.16
C VAL A 139 21.07 3.62 0.86
N ALA A 140 20.44 4.79 0.96
CA ALA A 140 20.20 5.64 -0.19
C ALA A 140 21.56 6.21 -0.68
N GLN A 141 21.69 6.24 -2.00
CA GLN A 141 22.89 6.81 -2.66
C GLN A 141 22.75 8.32 -2.78
#